data_49b41b37019a7cce2d25bf70f8339714
#
_entry.id   49b41b37019a7cce2d25bf70f8339714
#
_cell.length_a   1.000
_cell.length_b   1.000
_cell.length_c   1.000
_cell.angle_alpha   90.00
_cell.angle_beta   90.00
_cell.angle_gamma   90.00
#
_symmetry.space_group_name_H-M   'P 1'
#
loop_
_entity.id
_entity.type
_entity.pdbx_description
1 polymer ?
#
loop_
_entity_poly.entity_id
_entity_poly.type
_entity_poly.pdbx_seq_one_letter_code
_entity_poly.pdbx_strand_id
1 'polypeptide(L)' 'MTNQEYRALEDAFLARHDALCEDKSPLECDCPACPCKGMCDALCAAEVN' A
#
# COMPACT_ATOMS: atom_id res chain seq x y z
N MET A 1 13.62 7.03 -4.78
CA MET A 1 13.27 6.57 -3.42
C MET A 1 14.24 5.49 -2.98
N THR A 2 14.73 5.59 -1.77
CA THR A 2 15.62 4.56 -1.21
C THR A 2 14.82 3.35 -0.71
N ASN A 3 15.51 2.23 -0.49
CA ASN A 3 14.87 1.03 0.08
C ASN A 3 14.22 1.33 1.43
N GLN A 4 14.88 2.13 2.24
CA GLN A 4 14.37 2.49 3.56
C GLN A 4 13.09 3.32 3.45
N GLU A 5 13.06 4.26 2.53
CA GLU A 5 11.87 5.07 2.28
C GLU A 5 10.72 4.22 1.75
N TYR A 6 11.03 3.31 0.85
CA TYR A 6 10.02 2.40 0.29
C TYR A 6 9.40 1.53 1.37
N ARG A 7 10.23 0.99 2.26
CA ARG A 7 9.74 0.15 3.36
C ARG A 7 8.85 0.94 4.32
N ALA A 8 9.21 2.18 4.60
CA ALA A 8 8.40 3.03 5.45
C ALA A 8 7.03 3.28 4.82
N LEU A 9 7.00 3.52 3.52
CA LEU A 9 5.75 3.72 2.78
C LEU A 9 4.92 2.43 2.77
N GLU A 10 5.56 1.30 2.55
CA GLU A 10 4.90 0.00 2.54
C GLU A 10 4.31 -0.32 3.92
N ASP A 11 5.06 -0.08 4.98
CA ASP A 11 4.57 -0.31 6.34
C ASP A 11 3.34 0.56 6.63
N ALA A 12 3.39 1.82 6.23
CA ALA A 12 2.26 2.73 6.41
C ALA A 12 1.04 2.25 5.63
N PHE A 13 1.25 1.77 4.41
CA PHE A 13 0.19 1.21 3.58
C PHE A 13 -0.45 -0.01 4.24
N LEU A 14 0.38 -0.94 4.70
CA LEU A 14 -0.12 -2.18 5.31
C LEU A 14 -0.90 -1.90 6.59
N ALA A 15 -0.42 -0.98 7.43
CA ALA A 15 -1.12 -0.61 8.65
C ALA A 15 -2.48 0.01 8.34
N ARG A 16 -2.52 0.91 7.36
CA ARG A 16 -3.77 1.56 6.96
C ARG A 16 -4.72 0.57 6.30
N HIS A 17 -4.20 -0.29 5.44
CA HIS A 17 -5.00 -1.30 4.77
C HIS A 17 -5.64 -2.25 5.79
N ASP A 18 -4.88 -2.67 6.79
CA ASP A 18 -5.37 -3.56 7.83
C ASP A 18 -6.53 -2.92 8.61
N ALA A 19 -6.42 -1.62 8.87
CA ALA A 19 -7.45 -0.89 9.60
C ALA A 19 -8.72 -0.68 8.78
N LEU A 20 -8.59 -0.49 7.46
CA LEU A 20 -9.71 -0.14 6.58
C LEU A 20 -10.29 -1.35 5.84
N CYS A 21 -9.50 -2.39 5.62
CA CYS A 21 -9.87 -3.55 4.82
C CYS A 21 -9.59 -4.84 5.60
N GLU A 22 -10.14 -4.96 6.80
CA GLU A 22 -9.90 -6.09 7.69
C GLU A 22 -10.24 -7.44 7.07
N ASP A 23 -11.24 -7.48 6.18
CA ASP A 23 -11.75 -8.72 5.62
C ASP A 23 -10.92 -9.26 4.47
N LYS A 24 -9.96 -8.48 3.97
CA LYS A 24 -9.20 -8.85 2.79
C LYS A 24 -7.72 -8.57 2.97
N SER A 25 -6.89 -9.47 2.44
CA SER A 25 -5.45 -9.22 2.37
C SER A 25 -5.16 -8.23 1.22
N PRO A 26 -3.97 -7.58 1.23
CA PRO A 26 -3.58 -6.71 0.13
C PRO A 26 -3.58 -7.38 -1.24
N LEU A 27 -3.35 -8.69 -1.27
CA LEU A 27 -3.34 -9.48 -2.50
C LEU A 27 -4.73 -9.71 -3.07
N GLU A 28 -5.75 -9.71 -2.21
CA GLU A 28 -7.13 -9.97 -2.60
C GLU A 28 -7.94 -8.70 -2.78
N CYS A 29 -7.38 -7.57 -2.39
CA CYS A 29 -8.10 -6.30 -2.43
C CYS A 29 -8.24 -5.80 -3.87
N ASP A 30 -9.46 -5.35 -4.21
CA ASP A 30 -9.71 -4.71 -5.48
C ASP A 30 -9.31 -3.24 -5.40
N CYS A 31 -8.20 -2.89 -6.02
CA CYS A 31 -7.64 -1.54 -5.95
C CYS A 31 -8.62 -0.43 -6.37
N PRO A 32 -9.40 -0.58 -7.45
CA PRO A 32 -10.35 0.49 -7.82
C PRO A 32 -11.40 0.79 -6.76
N ALA A 33 -11.73 -0.19 -5.91
CA ALA A 33 -12.71 -0.04 -4.86
C ALA A 33 -12.07 0.18 -3.48
N CYS A 34 -10.76 0.05 -3.38
CA CYS A 34 -10.04 0.11 -2.11
C CYS A 34 -9.84 1.55 -1.63
N PRO A 35 -10.14 1.86 -0.36
CA PRO A 35 -9.87 3.21 0.18
C PRO A 35 -8.38 3.56 0.24
N CYS A 36 -7.51 2.56 0.11
CA CYS A 36 -6.06 2.77 0.09
C CYS A 36 -5.48 2.89 -1.31
N LYS A 37 -6.31 3.11 -2.31
CA LYS A 37 -5.89 3.16 -3.72
C LYS A 37 -4.74 4.14 -3.95
N GLY A 38 -4.80 5.33 -3.34
CA GLY A 38 -3.76 6.33 -3.50
C GLY A 38 -2.39 5.84 -3.06
N MET A 39 -2.33 5.15 -1.93
CA MET A 39 -1.09 4.58 -1.42
C MET A 39 -0.63 3.40 -2.28
N CYS A 40 -1.58 2.58 -2.72
CA CYS A 40 -1.28 1.45 -3.59
C CYS A 40 -0.67 1.94 -4.91
N ASP A 41 -1.25 2.97 -5.50
CA ASP A 41 -0.72 3.56 -6.73
C ASP A 41 0.69 4.12 -6.51
N ALA A 42 0.92 4.77 -5.37
CA ALA A 42 2.24 5.30 -5.03
C ALA A 42 3.28 4.19 -4.93
N LEU A 43 2.93 3.07 -4.31
CA LEU A 43 3.82 1.93 -4.20
C LEU A 43 4.13 1.32 -5.56
N CYS A 44 3.10 1.17 -6.40
CA CYS A 44 3.27 0.61 -7.74
C CYS A 44 4.12 1.50 -8.64
N ALA A 45 4.04 2.81 -8.47
CA ALA A 45 4.80 3.76 -9.27
C ALA A 45 6.18 4.08 -8.69
N ALA A 46 6.46 3.67 -7.46
CA ALA A 46 7.71 3.99 -6.79
C ALA A 46 8.91 3.29 -7.45
N GLU A 47 9.99 4.05 -7.62
CA GLU A 47 11.25 3.51 -8.09
C GLU A 47 12.21 3.45 -6.91
N VAL A 48 12.78 2.28 -6.67
CA VAL A 48 13.71 2.06 -5.58
C VAL A 48 15.12 1.94 -6.13
N ASN A 49 15.99 2.78 -5.62
CA ASN A 49 17.40 2.79 -6.03
C ASN A 49 18.26 1.95 -5.09
#